data_5d9968416c1bff55ee70b0194a7c446a
#
_entry.id   5d9968416c1bff55ee70b0194a7c446a
#
_cell.length_a   1.000
_cell.length_b   1.000
_cell.length_c   1.000
_cell.angle_alpha   90.00
_cell.angle_beta   90.00
_cell.angle_gamma   90.00
#
_symmetry.space_group_name_H-M   'P 1'
#
loop_
_entity.id
_entity.type
_entity.pdbx_description
1 polymer ?
#
loop_
_entity_poly.entity_id
_entity_poly.type
_entity_poly.pdbx_seq_one_letter_code
_entity_poly.pdbx_strand_id
1 'polypeptide(L)'
;MENKTSLSIEQENIENTTENAKEETSENNTNEEEKTLNKEIHQNIEKTENLLQSLSTDDAIEFSKWTKDKSNLRYNGNMPTFPIYNIFIYWCNLGINIGSEQNKLRPVLIVKTDKNSTVCSIVPLTTQKLHDGYWYHIDLTQIDSTALVEQLRVVSKIRIEKPFRTKGKLTIISQEDWNKINQQLESLYRLKPLKNHK
;
A
#
# COMPACT_ATOMS: atom_id res chain seq x y z
N MET A 1 70.74 -9.05 -21.59
CA MET A 1 69.36 -8.59 -21.89
C MET A 1 68.32 -9.59 -21.45
N GLU A 2 68.62 -10.66 -20.74
CA GLU A 2 67.69 -11.75 -20.39
C GLU A 2 67.03 -11.63 -19.00
N ASN A 3 67.41 -10.69 -18.14
CA ASN A 3 66.92 -10.61 -16.77
C ASN A 3 65.71 -9.64 -16.59
N LYS A 4 65.25 -8.93 -17.64
CA LYS A 4 64.11 -8.03 -17.52
C LYS A 4 62.74 -8.70 -17.92
N THR A 5 62.82 -9.78 -18.68
CA THR A 5 61.61 -10.45 -19.22
C THR A 5 60.99 -11.44 -18.22
N SER A 6 61.80 -12.04 -17.34
CA SER A 6 61.29 -12.99 -16.33
C SER A 6 60.55 -12.31 -15.15
N LEU A 7 61.01 -11.13 -14.73
CA LEU A 7 60.36 -10.36 -13.65
C LEU A 7 58.98 -9.79 -14.05
N SER A 8 58.76 -9.42 -15.33
CA SER A 8 57.49 -8.94 -15.82
C SER A 8 56.43 -10.06 -15.94
N ILE A 9 56.84 -11.27 -16.28
CA ILE A 9 55.97 -12.46 -16.38
C ILE A 9 55.55 -12.96 -14.99
N GLU A 10 56.44 -12.89 -13.97
CA GLU A 10 56.08 -13.23 -12.59
C GLU A 10 55.13 -12.21 -11.95
N GLN A 11 55.28 -10.92 -12.25
CA GLN A 11 54.35 -9.89 -11.76
C GLN A 11 52.95 -10.01 -12.41
N GLU A 12 52.86 -10.26 -13.71
CA GLU A 12 51.60 -10.47 -14.43
C GLU A 12 50.87 -11.74 -13.95
N ASN A 13 51.59 -12.81 -13.61
CA ASN A 13 51.01 -14.03 -13.05
C ASN A 13 50.54 -13.85 -11.60
N ILE A 14 51.16 -13.00 -10.81
CA ILE A 14 50.73 -12.70 -9.42
C ILE A 14 49.48 -11.79 -9.42
N GLU A 15 49.40 -10.80 -10.32
CA GLU A 15 48.22 -9.96 -10.46
C GLU A 15 46.98 -10.76 -10.97
N ASN A 16 47.15 -11.59 -11.98
CA ASN A 16 46.07 -12.47 -12.47
C ASN A 16 45.61 -13.48 -11.42
N THR A 17 46.49 -14.01 -10.58
CA THR A 17 46.13 -14.95 -9.51
C THR A 17 45.40 -14.25 -8.38
N THR A 18 45.69 -12.98 -8.09
CA THR A 18 45.02 -12.17 -7.07
C THR A 18 43.68 -11.62 -7.54
N GLU A 19 43.49 -11.34 -8.82
CA GLU A 19 42.17 -10.97 -9.40
C GLU A 19 41.25 -12.18 -9.42
N ASN A 20 41.67 -13.32 -9.92
CA ASN A 20 40.86 -14.55 -9.91
C ASN A 20 40.48 -14.98 -8.48
N ALA A 21 41.36 -14.87 -7.48
CA ALA A 21 41.02 -15.16 -6.09
C ALA A 21 40.01 -14.17 -5.48
N LYS A 22 39.98 -12.90 -5.93
CA LYS A 22 38.99 -11.90 -5.53
C LYS A 22 37.63 -12.11 -6.19
N GLU A 23 37.61 -12.53 -7.45
CA GLU A 23 36.37 -12.88 -8.15
C GLU A 23 35.74 -14.15 -7.57
N GLU A 24 36.48 -15.21 -7.32
CA GLU A 24 35.98 -16.43 -6.68
C GLU A 24 35.48 -16.18 -5.24
N THR A 25 36.12 -15.29 -4.46
CA THR A 25 35.61 -14.93 -3.14
C THR A 25 34.35 -14.05 -3.19
N SER A 26 34.22 -13.20 -4.19
CA SER A 26 33.00 -12.39 -4.38
C SER A 26 31.83 -13.24 -4.87
N GLU A 27 32.04 -14.17 -5.77
CA GLU A 27 31.01 -15.11 -6.25
C GLU A 27 30.57 -16.10 -5.15
N ASN A 28 31.49 -16.59 -4.33
CA ASN A 28 31.14 -17.45 -3.20
C ASN A 28 30.33 -16.71 -2.12
N ASN A 29 30.65 -15.45 -1.82
CA ASN A 29 29.88 -14.63 -0.88
C ASN A 29 28.47 -14.32 -1.41
N THR A 30 28.33 -13.97 -2.69
CA THR A 30 27.00 -13.74 -3.29
C THR A 30 26.15 -15.01 -3.30
N ASN A 31 26.75 -16.18 -3.55
CA ASN A 31 26.05 -17.46 -3.50
C ASN A 31 25.59 -17.87 -2.09
N GLU A 32 26.36 -17.56 -1.04
CA GLU A 32 25.96 -17.81 0.34
C GLU A 32 24.88 -16.84 0.83
N GLU A 33 24.97 -15.57 0.45
CA GLU A 33 23.92 -14.57 0.71
C GLU A 33 22.61 -14.94 0.04
N GLU A 34 22.64 -15.37 -1.22
CA GLU A 34 21.45 -15.80 -1.96
C GLU A 34 20.82 -17.06 -1.35
N LYS A 35 21.62 -18.04 -0.93
CA LYS A 35 21.14 -19.23 -0.21
C LYS A 35 20.50 -18.88 1.13
N THR A 36 21.08 -17.95 1.85
CA THR A 36 20.57 -17.49 3.14
C THR A 36 19.24 -16.76 2.96
N LEU A 37 19.16 -15.85 1.96
CA LEU A 37 17.93 -15.13 1.60
C LEU A 37 16.81 -16.10 1.18
N ASN A 38 17.12 -17.06 0.32
CA ASN A 38 16.15 -18.07 -0.11
C ASN A 38 15.64 -18.91 1.06
N LYS A 39 16.50 -19.27 2.01
CA LYS A 39 16.12 -19.98 3.22
C LYS A 39 15.16 -19.16 4.08
N GLU A 40 15.45 -17.87 4.29
CA GLU A 40 14.59 -16.97 5.05
C GLU A 40 13.21 -16.78 4.38
N ILE A 41 13.18 -16.61 3.06
CA ILE A 41 11.94 -16.55 2.29
C ILE A 41 11.10 -17.80 2.50
N HIS A 42 11.69 -18.99 2.36
CA HIS A 42 10.97 -20.25 2.55
C HIS A 42 10.43 -20.40 3.97
N GLN A 43 11.21 -20.05 4.98
CA GLN A 43 10.75 -20.09 6.39
C GLN A 43 9.58 -19.14 6.64
N ASN A 44 9.58 -17.94 6.05
CA ASN A 44 8.49 -16.99 6.20
C ASN A 44 7.21 -17.46 5.47
N ILE A 45 7.36 -18.09 4.30
CA ILE A 45 6.25 -18.69 3.56
C ILE A 45 5.65 -19.83 4.38
N GLU A 46 6.47 -20.76 4.88
CA GLU A 46 6.03 -21.90 5.71
C GLU A 46 5.28 -21.44 6.97
N LYS A 47 5.83 -20.46 7.69
CA LYS A 47 5.16 -19.87 8.86
C LYS A 47 3.81 -19.25 8.50
N THR A 48 3.73 -18.58 7.36
CA THR A 48 2.49 -17.97 6.89
C THR A 48 1.47 -19.04 6.52
N GLU A 49 1.91 -20.11 5.83
CA GLU A 49 1.05 -21.24 5.46
C GLU A 49 0.48 -21.94 6.70
N ASN A 50 1.33 -22.25 7.69
CA ASN A 50 0.91 -22.83 8.96
C ASN A 50 -0.12 -21.95 9.70
N LEU A 51 0.07 -20.63 9.66
CA LEU A 51 -0.90 -19.69 10.24
C LEU A 51 -2.23 -19.73 9.47
N LEU A 52 -2.20 -19.72 8.14
CA LEU A 52 -3.40 -19.78 7.31
C LEU A 52 -4.19 -21.08 7.52
N GLN A 53 -3.51 -22.22 7.74
CA GLN A 53 -4.15 -23.50 8.04
C GLN A 53 -4.91 -23.49 9.39
N SER A 54 -4.56 -22.59 10.31
CA SER A 54 -5.25 -22.41 11.59
C SER A 54 -6.51 -21.53 11.51
N LEU A 55 -6.72 -20.82 10.38
CA LEU A 55 -7.88 -19.97 10.16
C LEU A 55 -9.09 -20.76 9.64
N SER A 56 -10.26 -20.12 9.64
CA SER A 56 -11.39 -20.62 8.86
C SER A 56 -11.04 -20.67 7.37
N THR A 57 -11.63 -21.61 6.63
CA THR A 57 -11.37 -21.75 5.18
C THR A 57 -11.63 -20.44 4.42
N ASP A 58 -12.70 -19.71 4.77
CA ASP A 58 -13.07 -18.46 4.12
C ASP A 58 -12.04 -17.36 4.41
N ASP A 59 -11.59 -17.23 5.65
CA ASP A 59 -10.58 -16.24 6.05
C ASP A 59 -9.22 -16.54 5.39
N ALA A 60 -8.82 -17.81 5.36
CA ALA A 60 -7.58 -18.23 4.71
C ALA A 60 -7.59 -17.94 3.20
N ILE A 61 -8.70 -18.25 2.52
CA ILE A 61 -8.88 -17.95 1.08
C ILE A 61 -8.85 -16.43 0.84
N GLU A 62 -9.56 -15.68 1.65
CA GLU A 62 -9.61 -14.22 1.51
C GLU A 62 -8.22 -13.59 1.70
N PHE A 63 -7.50 -13.98 2.74
CA PHE A 63 -6.16 -13.48 3.02
C PHE A 63 -5.15 -13.87 1.92
N SER A 64 -5.19 -15.11 1.45
CA SER A 64 -4.29 -15.57 0.37
C SER A 64 -4.53 -14.82 -0.94
N LYS A 65 -5.80 -14.58 -1.30
CA LYS A 65 -6.17 -13.75 -2.45
C LYS A 65 -5.64 -12.33 -2.31
N TRP A 66 -5.84 -11.72 -1.13
CA TRP A 66 -5.36 -10.37 -0.89
C TRP A 66 -3.83 -10.28 -0.97
N THR A 67 -3.11 -11.25 -0.44
CA THR A 67 -1.64 -11.29 -0.51
C THR A 67 -1.16 -11.30 -1.96
N LYS A 68 -1.80 -12.10 -2.81
CA LYS A 68 -1.54 -12.12 -4.27
C LYS A 68 -1.87 -10.77 -4.91
N ASP A 69 -3.05 -10.20 -4.62
CA ASP A 69 -3.50 -8.94 -5.20
C ASP A 69 -2.61 -7.77 -4.77
N LYS A 70 -2.19 -7.75 -3.50
CA LYS A 70 -1.26 -6.75 -2.96
C LYS A 70 0.10 -6.83 -3.66
N SER A 71 0.61 -8.04 -3.91
CA SER A 71 1.86 -8.25 -4.65
C SER A 71 1.73 -7.75 -6.09
N ASN A 72 0.63 -8.06 -6.76
CA ASN A 72 0.36 -7.55 -8.11
C ASN A 72 0.25 -6.03 -8.14
N LEU A 73 -0.47 -5.42 -7.21
CA LEU A 73 -0.56 -3.95 -7.10
C LEU A 73 0.82 -3.32 -6.85
N ARG A 74 1.66 -3.97 -6.05
CA ARG A 74 3.00 -3.47 -5.70
C ARG A 74 3.98 -3.49 -6.87
N TYR A 75 4.01 -4.60 -7.62
CA TYR A 75 5.06 -4.87 -8.59
C TYR A 75 4.61 -4.69 -10.05
N ASN A 76 3.31 -4.87 -10.33
CA ASN A 76 2.74 -4.83 -11.67
C ASN A 76 1.61 -3.79 -11.82
N GLY A 77 1.26 -3.06 -10.74
CA GLY A 77 0.14 -2.13 -10.74
C GLY A 77 0.40 -0.89 -11.61
N ASN A 78 -0.57 -0.53 -12.41
CA ASN A 78 -0.54 0.66 -13.25
C ASN A 78 -1.43 1.76 -12.68
N MET A 79 -1.07 3.01 -12.94
CA MET A 79 -1.90 4.16 -12.60
C MET A 79 -3.23 4.10 -13.36
N PRO A 80 -4.35 4.52 -12.74
CA PRO A 80 -5.63 4.58 -13.43
C PRO A 80 -5.55 5.42 -14.71
N THR A 81 -6.19 4.94 -15.77
CA THR A 81 -6.27 5.64 -17.07
C THR A 81 -7.31 6.76 -17.09
N PHE A 82 -8.12 6.86 -16.04
CA PHE A 82 -9.14 7.91 -15.86
C PHE A 82 -8.68 8.94 -14.81
N PRO A 83 -9.17 10.19 -14.89
CA PRO A 83 -8.83 11.22 -13.92
C PRO A 83 -9.47 10.94 -12.55
N ILE A 84 -8.76 11.31 -11.48
CA ILE A 84 -9.25 11.25 -10.09
C ILE A 84 -9.43 12.68 -9.61
N TYR A 85 -10.63 13.01 -9.16
CA TYR A 85 -11.02 14.35 -8.72
C TYR A 85 -11.38 14.37 -7.23
N ASN A 86 -11.11 15.50 -6.56
CA ASN A 86 -11.59 15.77 -5.21
C ASN A 86 -13.13 15.77 -5.18
N ILE A 87 -13.70 15.39 -4.06
CA ILE A 87 -15.15 15.32 -3.76
C ILE A 87 -15.94 14.31 -4.60
N PHE A 88 -15.28 13.52 -5.44
CA PHE A 88 -15.89 12.42 -6.17
C PHE A 88 -15.67 11.09 -5.48
N ILE A 89 -16.54 10.13 -5.78
CA ILE A 89 -16.50 8.78 -5.21
C ILE A 89 -15.94 7.80 -6.22
N TYR A 90 -15.06 6.91 -5.73
CA TYR A 90 -14.43 5.85 -6.53
C TYR A 90 -14.47 4.52 -5.78
N TRP A 91 -14.39 3.43 -6.49
CA TRP A 91 -14.11 2.12 -5.94
C TRP A 91 -12.62 1.99 -5.67
N CYS A 92 -12.27 1.64 -4.43
CA CYS A 92 -10.89 1.51 -3.98
C CYS A 92 -10.67 0.16 -3.29
N ASN A 93 -9.65 -0.56 -3.70
CA ASN A 93 -9.24 -1.78 -3.03
C ASN A 93 -8.43 -1.43 -1.77
N LEU A 94 -9.10 -1.43 -0.62
CA LEU A 94 -8.48 -1.15 0.69
C LEU A 94 -7.65 -2.32 1.19
N GLY A 95 -7.92 -3.53 0.70
CA GLY A 95 -7.26 -4.75 1.11
C GLY A 95 -7.85 -5.35 2.36
N ILE A 96 -7.09 -6.25 2.99
CA ILE A 96 -7.39 -6.78 4.32
C ILE A 96 -6.57 -5.98 5.32
N ASN A 97 -7.25 -5.40 6.29
CA ASN A 97 -6.67 -4.56 7.33
C ASN A 97 -6.94 -5.15 8.71
N ILE A 98 -6.42 -4.54 9.76
CA ILE A 98 -6.46 -5.07 11.12
C ILE A 98 -7.65 -4.46 11.88
N GLY A 99 -8.37 -5.31 12.61
CA GLY A 99 -9.45 -4.89 13.51
C GLY A 99 -10.60 -4.19 12.80
N SER A 100 -10.97 -2.99 13.27
CA SER A 100 -12.11 -2.21 12.76
C SER A 100 -11.81 -1.34 11.55
N GLU A 101 -10.61 -1.40 11.01
CA GLU A 101 -10.27 -0.67 9.78
C GLU A 101 -11.11 -1.17 8.62
N GLN A 102 -11.57 -0.23 7.78
CA GLN A 102 -12.31 -0.60 6.57
C GLN A 102 -11.41 -1.37 5.60
N ASN A 103 -11.92 -2.46 5.08
CA ASN A 103 -11.23 -3.42 4.25
C ASN A 103 -11.98 -3.72 2.94
N LYS A 104 -11.41 -4.57 2.09
CA LYS A 104 -11.95 -5.06 0.81
C LYS A 104 -12.08 -3.94 -0.25
N LEU A 105 -12.77 -4.24 -1.32
CA LEU A 105 -13.15 -3.26 -2.34
C LEU A 105 -14.35 -2.46 -1.84
N ARG A 106 -14.17 -1.15 -1.68
CA ARG A 106 -15.21 -0.24 -1.16
C ARG A 106 -15.29 1.07 -1.91
N PRO A 107 -16.47 1.71 -1.94
CA PRO A 107 -16.53 3.10 -2.34
C PRO A 107 -15.76 3.97 -1.33
N VAL A 108 -15.01 4.94 -1.87
CA VAL A 108 -14.28 5.93 -1.08
C VAL A 108 -14.52 7.31 -1.65
N LEU A 109 -14.63 8.29 -0.77
CA LEU A 109 -14.62 9.70 -1.15
C LEU A 109 -13.17 10.18 -1.27
N ILE A 110 -12.82 10.82 -2.38
CA ILE A 110 -11.53 11.51 -2.52
C ILE A 110 -11.61 12.85 -1.82
N VAL A 111 -10.91 12.98 -0.70
CA VAL A 111 -10.84 14.23 0.07
C VAL A 111 -9.79 15.17 -0.52
N LYS A 112 -8.63 14.64 -0.86
CA LYS A 112 -7.53 15.40 -1.44
C LYS A 112 -6.74 14.58 -2.44
N THR A 113 -6.54 15.15 -3.61
CA THR A 113 -5.61 14.63 -4.62
C THR A 113 -4.98 15.78 -5.40
N ASP A 114 -3.80 15.54 -5.94
CA ASP A 114 -3.12 16.41 -6.90
C ASP A 114 -2.88 15.64 -8.20
N LYS A 115 -2.86 16.34 -9.34
CA LYS A 115 -2.69 15.72 -10.66
C LYS A 115 -1.37 14.93 -10.75
N ASN A 116 -0.31 15.47 -10.18
CA ASN A 116 1.04 14.90 -10.26
C ASN A 116 1.35 13.93 -9.11
N SER A 117 0.49 13.83 -8.11
CA SER A 117 0.67 12.91 -6.98
C SER A 117 0.29 11.49 -7.37
N THR A 118 1.07 10.51 -6.92
CA THR A 118 0.76 9.08 -7.03
C THR A 118 -0.16 8.57 -5.92
N VAL A 119 -0.47 9.43 -4.95
CA VAL A 119 -1.33 9.11 -3.80
C VAL A 119 -2.51 10.08 -3.71
N CYS A 120 -3.54 9.69 -2.96
CA CYS A 120 -4.66 10.55 -2.60
C CYS A 120 -5.13 10.26 -1.17
N SER A 121 -5.70 11.28 -0.51
CA SER A 121 -6.38 11.11 0.77
C SER A 121 -7.83 10.72 0.53
N ILE A 122 -8.28 9.69 1.22
CA ILE A 122 -9.62 9.13 1.06
C ILE A 122 -10.33 8.98 2.40
N VAL A 123 -11.66 9.07 2.37
CA VAL A 123 -12.56 8.64 3.46
C VAL A 123 -13.37 7.45 2.94
N PRO A 124 -13.32 6.28 3.62
CA PRO A 124 -14.13 5.13 3.24
C PRO A 124 -15.61 5.38 3.44
N LEU A 125 -16.44 4.78 2.56
CA LEU A 125 -17.89 4.81 2.64
C LEU A 125 -18.42 3.42 2.94
N THR A 126 -19.56 3.36 3.69
CA THR A 126 -20.22 2.11 4.02
C THR A 126 -21.73 2.27 4.10
N THR A 127 -22.49 1.24 3.75
CA THR A 127 -23.94 1.17 3.94
C THR A 127 -24.32 0.59 5.30
N GLN A 128 -23.39 0.05 6.05
CA GLN A 128 -23.63 -0.68 7.31
C GLN A 128 -23.74 0.22 8.53
N LYS A 129 -23.47 1.51 8.38
CA LYS A 129 -23.39 2.49 9.47
C LYS A 129 -24.39 3.65 9.31
N LEU A 130 -25.38 3.48 8.44
CA LEU A 130 -26.43 4.47 8.27
C LEU A 130 -27.18 4.70 9.60
N HIS A 131 -27.28 5.97 9.98
CA HIS A 131 -28.01 6.43 11.17
C HIS A 131 -27.53 5.81 12.50
N ASP A 132 -26.25 5.44 12.61
CA ASP A 132 -25.71 4.83 13.83
C ASP A 132 -25.45 5.82 14.99
N GLY A 133 -25.62 7.12 14.73
CA GLY A 133 -25.55 8.18 15.74
C GLY A 133 -24.13 8.61 16.16
N TYR A 134 -23.08 8.07 15.57
CA TYR A 134 -21.74 8.53 15.83
C TYR A 134 -21.51 9.90 15.18
N TRP A 135 -21.02 10.87 15.96
CA TRP A 135 -20.87 12.26 15.55
C TRP A 135 -19.86 12.49 14.41
N TYR A 136 -18.93 11.55 14.19
CA TYR A 136 -17.96 11.58 13.11
C TYR A 136 -18.36 10.73 11.91
N HIS A 137 -19.51 10.08 11.93
CA HIS A 137 -20.12 9.40 10.80
C HIS A 137 -21.08 10.37 10.09
N ILE A 138 -20.89 10.57 8.79
CA ILE A 138 -21.72 11.50 8.01
C ILE A 138 -22.50 10.71 6.96
N ASP A 139 -23.81 10.62 7.15
CA ASP A 139 -24.70 10.04 6.15
C ASP A 139 -24.80 10.98 4.96
N LEU A 140 -24.54 10.44 3.77
CA LEU A 140 -24.55 11.20 2.52
C LEU A 140 -25.98 11.35 2.00
N THR A 141 -26.33 12.55 1.52
CA THR A 141 -27.68 12.87 1.06
C THR A 141 -28.02 12.29 -0.31
N GLN A 142 -27.03 11.93 -1.12
CA GLN A 142 -27.20 11.53 -2.53
C GLN A 142 -27.09 10.03 -2.77
N ILE A 143 -26.56 9.28 -1.81
CA ILE A 143 -26.43 7.83 -1.86
C ILE A 143 -26.59 7.26 -0.46
N ASP A 144 -27.15 6.06 -0.37
CA ASP A 144 -27.30 5.34 0.91
C ASP A 144 -25.93 4.86 1.41
N SER A 145 -25.13 5.77 1.92
CA SER A 145 -23.81 5.49 2.45
C SER A 145 -23.40 6.51 3.50
N THR A 146 -22.68 6.04 4.50
CA THR A 146 -22.07 6.84 5.56
C THR A 146 -20.59 7.02 5.28
N ALA A 147 -20.08 8.22 5.35
CA ALA A 147 -18.65 8.54 5.32
C ALA A 147 -18.06 8.35 6.71
N LEU A 148 -17.05 7.47 6.83
CA LEU A 148 -16.34 7.16 8.07
C LEU A 148 -15.16 8.11 8.20
N VAL A 149 -15.40 9.32 8.72
CA VAL A 149 -14.43 10.43 8.69
C VAL A 149 -13.19 10.12 9.54
N GLU A 150 -13.35 9.37 10.62
CA GLU A 150 -12.27 8.90 11.50
C GLU A 150 -11.30 7.94 10.81
N GLN A 151 -11.70 7.37 9.67
CA GLN A 151 -10.87 6.47 8.87
C GLN A 151 -10.22 7.16 7.67
N LEU A 152 -10.04 8.49 7.75
CA LEU A 152 -9.23 9.21 6.77
C LEU A 152 -7.86 8.54 6.63
N ARG A 153 -7.49 8.22 5.41
CA ARG A 153 -6.17 7.64 5.13
C ARG A 153 -5.64 8.05 3.77
N VAL A 154 -4.33 7.91 3.61
CA VAL A 154 -3.66 8.07 2.30
C VAL A 154 -3.54 6.70 1.63
N VAL A 155 -3.89 6.64 0.37
CA VAL A 155 -3.74 5.43 -0.45
C VAL A 155 -3.00 5.75 -1.76
N SER A 156 -2.30 4.76 -2.32
CA SER A 156 -1.81 4.86 -3.69
C SER A 156 -2.99 4.89 -4.68
N LYS A 157 -2.92 5.75 -5.68
CA LYS A 157 -3.93 5.81 -6.76
C LYS A 157 -4.08 4.50 -7.53
N ILE A 158 -3.05 3.65 -7.54
CA ILE A 158 -3.11 2.30 -8.13
C ILE A 158 -4.21 1.44 -7.51
N ARG A 159 -4.61 1.71 -6.25
CA ARG A 159 -5.71 1.02 -5.57
C ARG A 159 -7.11 1.46 -6.05
N ILE A 160 -7.20 2.56 -6.80
CA ILE A 160 -8.46 3.06 -7.35
C ILE A 160 -8.79 2.27 -8.62
N GLU A 161 -9.83 1.43 -8.56
CA GLU A 161 -10.15 0.52 -9.64
C GLU A 161 -11.04 1.17 -10.72
N LYS A 162 -12.04 1.92 -10.30
CA LYS A 162 -12.99 2.57 -11.21
C LYS A 162 -13.76 3.70 -10.52
N PRO A 163 -14.30 4.64 -11.31
CA PRO A 163 -15.24 5.63 -10.79
C PRO A 163 -16.51 5.00 -10.26
N PHE A 164 -17.04 5.53 -9.15
CA PHE A 164 -18.37 5.18 -8.68
C PHE A 164 -19.42 5.98 -9.48
N ARG A 165 -20.46 5.32 -9.94
CA ARG A 165 -21.46 5.93 -10.81
C ARG A 165 -22.86 5.71 -10.27
N THR A 166 -23.66 6.78 -10.25
CA THR A 166 -25.11 6.72 -9.98
C THR A 166 -25.84 7.11 -11.26
N LYS A 167 -26.72 6.26 -11.72
CA LYS A 167 -27.48 6.46 -13.01
C LYS A 167 -26.53 6.78 -14.18
N GLY A 168 -25.38 6.08 -14.26
CA GLY A 168 -24.39 6.23 -15.34
C GLY A 168 -23.47 7.45 -15.24
N LYS A 169 -23.74 8.41 -14.36
CA LYS A 169 -22.90 9.60 -14.15
C LYS A 169 -21.93 9.41 -12.99
N LEU A 170 -20.77 10.06 -13.04
CA LEU A 170 -19.83 10.13 -11.93
C LEU A 170 -20.53 10.70 -10.70
N THR A 171 -20.39 10.01 -9.56
CA THR A 171 -21.00 10.45 -8.32
C THR A 171 -20.11 11.44 -7.60
N ILE A 172 -20.66 12.61 -7.34
CA ILE A 172 -20.09 13.70 -6.57
C ILE A 172 -20.96 13.89 -5.32
N ILE A 173 -20.34 14.19 -4.17
CA ILE A 173 -21.11 14.51 -2.97
C ILE A 173 -21.67 15.94 -3.03
N SER A 174 -22.73 16.22 -2.26
CA SER A 174 -23.29 17.56 -2.15
C SER A 174 -22.35 18.52 -1.42
N GLN A 175 -22.55 19.82 -1.65
CA GLN A 175 -21.82 20.85 -0.89
C GLN A 175 -22.14 20.78 0.62
N GLU A 176 -23.35 20.41 0.97
CA GLU A 176 -23.76 20.21 2.36
C GLU A 176 -22.99 19.07 3.02
N ASP A 177 -22.94 17.91 2.37
CA ASP A 177 -22.18 16.75 2.86
C ASP A 177 -20.69 17.06 2.97
N TRP A 178 -20.13 17.75 1.97
CA TRP A 178 -18.75 18.19 2.00
C TRP A 178 -18.47 19.11 3.21
N ASN A 179 -19.33 20.06 3.47
CA ASN A 179 -19.18 20.98 4.63
C ASN A 179 -19.20 20.21 5.95
N LYS A 180 -20.12 19.25 6.10
CA LYS A 180 -20.19 18.38 7.29
C LYS A 180 -18.91 17.57 7.46
N ILE A 181 -18.43 16.92 6.39
CA ILE A 181 -17.21 16.13 6.41
C ILE A 181 -16.00 17.00 6.76
N ASN A 182 -15.89 18.19 6.14
CA ASN A 182 -14.78 19.10 6.41
C ASN A 182 -14.75 19.56 7.87
N GLN A 183 -15.91 19.91 8.44
CA GLN A 183 -16.06 20.26 9.83
C GLN A 183 -15.64 19.12 10.77
N GLN A 184 -15.98 17.88 10.43
CA GLN A 184 -15.59 16.72 11.23
C GLN A 184 -14.10 16.40 11.10
N LEU A 185 -13.51 16.56 9.91
CA LEU A 185 -12.07 16.44 9.72
C LEU A 185 -11.30 17.46 10.57
N GLU A 186 -11.74 18.73 10.58
CA GLU A 186 -11.15 19.75 11.45
C GLU A 186 -11.26 19.38 12.93
N SER A 187 -12.43 18.89 13.35
CA SER A 187 -12.66 18.52 14.75
C SER A 187 -11.79 17.33 15.19
N LEU A 188 -11.69 16.30 14.35
CA LEU A 188 -10.95 15.07 14.64
C LEU A 188 -9.42 15.28 14.62
N TYR A 189 -8.93 16.04 13.63
CA TYR A 189 -7.50 16.13 13.36
C TYR A 189 -6.86 17.45 13.78
N ARG A 190 -7.64 18.36 14.40
CA ARG A 190 -7.10 19.59 14.96
C ARG A 190 -6.22 19.28 16.17
N LEU A 191 -4.92 19.46 16.00
CA LEU A 191 -3.96 19.29 17.09
C LEU A 191 -4.15 20.39 18.13
N LYS A 192 -4.30 19.99 19.39
CA LYS A 192 -4.30 20.94 20.51
C LYS A 192 -2.86 21.38 20.79
N PRO A 193 -2.63 22.68 21.16
CA PRO A 193 -1.31 23.11 21.60
C PRO A 193 -0.83 22.26 22.78
N LEU A 194 0.46 21.95 22.80
CA LEU A 194 1.06 21.27 23.95
C LEU A 194 0.86 22.14 25.19
N LYS A 195 0.26 21.56 26.24
CA LYS A 195 0.30 22.18 27.56
C LYS A 195 1.74 22.12 28.06
N ASN A 196 2.33 23.27 28.36
CA ASN A 196 3.62 23.32 29.03
C ASN A 196 3.49 22.53 30.34
N HIS A 197 4.04 21.34 30.41
CA HIS A 197 4.23 20.64 31.65
C HIS A 197 5.31 21.45 32.43
N LYS A 198 4.86 22.23 33.42
CA LYS A 198 5.75 22.81 34.43
C LYS A 198 6.17 21.73 35.42
#